data_5d5be240d892f0867068b9b808f64a6e
#
_entry.id   5d5be240d892f0867068b9b808f64a6e
#
_cell.length_a   1.000
_cell.length_b   1.000
_cell.length_c   1.000
_cell.angle_alpha   90.00
_cell.angle_beta   90.00
_cell.angle_gamma   90.00
#
_symmetry.space_group_name_H-M   'P 1'
#
loop_
_entity.id
_entity.type
_entity.pdbx_description
1 polymer ?
#
loop_
_entity_poly.entity_id
_entity_poly.type
_entity_poly.pdbx_seq_one_letter_code
_entity_poly.pdbx_strand_id
1 'polypeptide(L)'
;TAHFRPNGEILERLTPDRALTPNQLCQEIKEPTIFIGNGLDSYNLLLTSQLGEKFLPIQHKYPYTVAACAARIAEKRFENEKKINLDELNIKYVRKSEAELKFKEKESSKY
;
A
#
# COMPACT_ATOMS: atom_id res chain seq x y z
N THR A 1 -2.48 -2.40 -0.46
CA THR A 1 -1.08 -2.85 -0.36
C THR A 1 -0.30 -2.53 -1.62
N ALA A 2 0.99 -2.33 -1.51
CA ALA A 2 1.96 -2.33 -2.60
C ALA A 2 3.27 -2.93 -2.11
N HIS A 3 3.99 -3.62 -2.99
CA HIS A 3 5.30 -4.20 -2.67
C HIS A 3 6.40 -3.33 -3.23
N PHE A 4 7.47 -3.21 -2.47
CA PHE A 4 8.66 -2.49 -2.84
C PHE A 4 9.90 -3.33 -2.54
N ARG A 5 10.96 -3.12 -3.29
CA ARG A 5 12.27 -3.72 -3.07
C ARG A 5 13.32 -2.63 -2.93
N PRO A 6 14.23 -2.73 -1.95
CA PRO A 6 15.39 -1.84 -1.89
C PRO A 6 16.26 -1.98 -3.15
N ASN A 7 16.59 -0.84 -3.75
CA ASN A 7 17.53 -0.75 -4.88
C ASN A 7 18.46 0.44 -4.62
N GLY A 8 19.58 0.18 -3.94
CA GLY A 8 20.45 1.21 -3.41
C GLY A 8 19.74 2.08 -2.38
N GLU A 9 19.70 3.40 -2.60
CA GLU A 9 19.03 4.37 -1.70
C GLU A 9 17.55 4.57 -1.99
N ILE A 10 17.00 3.92 -3.00
CA ILE A 10 15.61 4.07 -3.41
C ILE A 10 14.83 2.76 -3.18
N LEU A 11 13.51 2.89 -3.09
CA LEU A 11 12.59 1.76 -3.10
C LEU A 11 11.98 1.62 -4.49
N GLU A 12 12.30 0.52 -5.18
CA GLU A 12 11.66 0.16 -6.42
C GLU A 12 10.28 -0.42 -6.16
N ARG A 13 9.26 0.11 -6.82
CA ARG A 13 7.89 -0.41 -6.71
C ARG A 13 7.74 -1.66 -7.60
N LEU A 14 7.38 -2.77 -6.99
CA LEU A 14 7.15 -4.05 -7.68
C LEU A 14 5.68 -4.27 -8.08
N THR A 15 4.74 -3.74 -7.31
CA THR A 15 3.30 -3.92 -7.58
C THR A 15 2.53 -2.59 -7.49
N PRO A 16 1.42 -2.45 -8.24
CA PRO A 16 0.52 -1.31 -8.06
C PRO A 16 -0.17 -1.35 -6.68
N ASP A 17 -0.82 -0.25 -6.31
CA ASP A 17 -1.67 -0.22 -5.12
C ASP A 17 -2.90 -1.10 -5.33
N ARG A 18 -3.16 -2.01 -4.39
CA ARG A 18 -4.25 -3.01 -4.46
C ARG A 18 -4.93 -3.16 -3.11
N ALA A 19 -6.22 -3.47 -3.15
CA ALA A 19 -6.96 -3.96 -1.99
C ALA A 19 -6.91 -5.49 -1.99
N LEU A 20 -6.23 -6.08 -1.01
CA LEU A 20 -6.13 -7.52 -0.81
C LEU A 20 -6.66 -7.89 0.57
N THR A 21 -7.22 -9.09 0.69
CA THR A 21 -7.43 -9.68 2.02
C THR A 21 -6.09 -10.07 2.63
N PRO A 22 -5.96 -10.15 3.96
CA PRO A 22 -4.72 -10.60 4.61
C PRO A 22 -4.24 -11.97 4.11
N ASN A 23 -5.17 -12.89 3.89
CA ASN A 23 -4.84 -14.23 3.38
C ASN A 23 -4.25 -14.18 1.96
N GLN A 24 -4.84 -13.39 1.06
CA GLN A 24 -4.30 -13.19 -0.29
C GLN A 24 -2.90 -12.57 -0.24
N LEU A 25 -2.69 -11.58 0.64
CA LEU A 25 -1.38 -10.98 0.83
C LEU A 25 -0.35 -12.02 1.29
N CYS A 26 -0.68 -12.85 2.29
CA CYS A 26 0.22 -13.90 2.76
C CYS A 26 0.60 -14.91 1.68
N GLN A 27 -0.31 -15.23 0.76
CA GLN A 27 -0.04 -16.14 -0.36
C GLN A 27 0.99 -15.57 -1.35
N GLU A 28 1.05 -14.26 -1.49
CA GLU A 28 1.98 -13.59 -2.40
C GLU A 28 3.39 -13.44 -1.81
N ILE A 29 3.53 -13.39 -0.48
CA ILE A 29 4.82 -13.20 0.17
C ILE A 29 5.67 -14.46 0.08
N LYS A 30 6.77 -14.38 -0.67
CA LYS A 30 7.69 -15.50 -0.88
C LYS A 30 9.02 -15.31 -0.15
N GLU A 31 9.41 -14.08 0.14
CA GLU A 31 10.69 -13.68 0.72
C GLU A 31 10.46 -13.01 2.09
N PRO A 32 11.48 -12.94 2.97
CA PRO A 32 11.42 -12.15 4.18
C PRO A 32 11.07 -10.70 3.88
N THR A 33 9.99 -10.21 4.49
CA THR A 33 9.37 -8.93 4.15
C THR A 33 9.07 -8.12 5.40
N ILE A 34 9.42 -6.83 5.36
CA ILE A 34 9.02 -5.84 6.37
C ILE A 34 7.67 -5.25 5.98
N PHE A 35 6.72 -5.28 6.89
CA PHE A 35 5.41 -4.70 6.69
C PHE A 35 5.32 -3.32 7.35
N ILE A 36 4.74 -2.36 6.66
CA ILE A 36 4.59 -0.97 7.10
C ILE A 36 3.16 -0.53 6.86
N GLY A 37 2.60 0.19 7.82
CA GLY A 37 1.29 0.81 7.72
C GLY A 37 0.37 0.45 8.89
N ASN A 38 -0.71 1.21 9.03
CA ASN A 38 -1.69 1.07 10.11
C ASN A 38 -2.53 -0.23 10.03
N GLY A 39 -2.55 -0.90 8.88
CA GLY A 39 -3.16 -2.22 8.77
C GLY A 39 -2.52 -3.27 9.70
N LEU A 40 -1.27 -3.06 10.13
CA LEU A 40 -0.62 -3.93 11.11
C LEU A 40 -1.32 -3.91 12.48
N ASP A 41 -1.96 -2.80 12.87
CA ASP A 41 -2.67 -2.70 14.16
C ASP A 41 -3.75 -3.78 14.27
N SER A 42 -4.40 -4.12 13.15
CA SER A 42 -5.47 -5.11 13.11
C SER A 42 -5.02 -6.51 12.69
N TYR A 43 -3.98 -6.61 11.87
CA TYR A 43 -3.62 -7.88 11.20
C TYR A 43 -2.27 -8.46 11.60
N ASN A 44 -1.54 -7.83 12.51
CA ASN A 44 -0.20 -8.26 12.92
C ASN A 44 -0.16 -9.73 13.36
N LEU A 45 -1.07 -10.15 14.23
CA LEU A 45 -1.12 -11.54 14.74
C LEU A 45 -1.36 -12.54 13.61
N LEU A 46 -2.26 -12.23 12.69
CA LEU A 46 -2.58 -13.09 11.56
C LEU A 46 -1.38 -13.20 10.61
N LEU A 47 -0.77 -12.07 10.25
CA LEU A 47 0.40 -12.02 9.37
C LEU A 47 1.58 -12.77 9.97
N THR A 48 1.87 -12.55 11.25
CA THR A 48 2.96 -13.25 11.96
C THR A 48 2.72 -14.76 11.98
N SER A 49 1.50 -15.20 12.28
CA SER A 49 1.17 -16.63 12.36
C SER A 49 1.24 -17.34 11.01
N GLN A 50 0.83 -16.67 9.92
CA GLN A 50 0.83 -17.28 8.58
C GLN A 50 2.17 -17.20 7.86
N LEU A 51 2.94 -16.14 8.09
CA LEU A 51 4.20 -15.91 7.38
C LEU A 51 5.41 -16.47 8.15
N GLY A 52 5.31 -16.63 9.48
CA GLY A 52 6.41 -17.12 10.29
C GLY A 52 7.69 -16.27 10.10
N GLU A 53 8.78 -16.93 9.73
CA GLU A 53 10.08 -16.28 9.52
C GLU A 53 10.12 -15.27 8.37
N LYS A 54 9.13 -15.28 7.47
CA LYS A 54 9.01 -14.28 6.40
C LYS A 54 8.47 -12.94 6.91
N PHE A 55 7.83 -12.91 8.06
CA PHE A 55 7.40 -11.67 8.69
C PHE A 55 8.54 -11.05 9.47
N LEU A 56 9.14 -9.99 8.95
CA LEU A 56 10.22 -9.28 9.62
C LEU A 56 9.64 -8.15 10.46
N PRO A 57 9.94 -8.10 11.77
CA PRO A 57 9.50 -7.00 12.62
C PRO A 57 10.23 -5.71 12.27
N ILE A 58 9.54 -4.58 12.41
CA ILE A 58 10.18 -3.27 12.33
C ILE A 58 11.00 -3.07 13.60
N GLN A 59 12.31 -2.90 13.44
CA GLN A 59 13.23 -2.72 14.57
C GLN A 59 13.17 -1.33 15.21
N HIS A 60 12.71 -0.33 14.47
CA HIS A 60 12.65 1.06 14.93
C HIS A 60 11.31 1.72 14.58
N LYS A 61 10.79 2.52 15.51
CA LYS A 61 9.67 3.42 15.21
C LYS A 61 10.14 4.48 14.22
N TYR A 62 9.38 4.69 13.16
CA TYR A 62 9.67 5.75 12.22
C TYR A 62 9.53 7.12 12.91
N PRO A 63 10.56 7.97 12.88
CA PRO A 63 10.52 9.27 13.54
C PRO A 63 9.64 10.29 12.77
N TYR A 64 9.20 9.94 11.57
CA TYR A 64 8.47 10.85 10.69
C TYR A 64 7.02 10.43 10.48
N THR A 65 6.13 11.41 10.43
CA THR A 65 4.73 11.20 10.04
C THR A 65 4.63 10.90 8.54
N VAL A 66 3.53 10.27 8.11
CA VAL A 66 3.24 10.04 6.69
C VAL A 66 3.26 11.35 5.90
N ALA A 67 2.73 12.44 6.50
CA ALA A 67 2.74 13.77 5.88
C ALA A 67 4.16 14.29 5.65
N ALA A 68 5.06 14.14 6.60
CA ALA A 68 6.46 14.56 6.45
C ALA A 68 7.19 13.75 5.37
N CYS A 69 6.94 12.45 5.30
CA CYS A 69 7.50 11.61 4.23
C CYS A 69 6.94 11.99 2.85
N ALA A 70 5.64 12.26 2.76
CA ALA A 70 5.00 12.71 1.52
C ALA A 70 5.56 14.07 1.07
N ALA A 71 5.76 15.02 1.98
CA ALA A 71 6.36 16.31 1.68
C ALA A 71 7.78 16.17 1.10
N ARG A 72 8.61 15.32 1.70
CA ARG A 72 9.99 15.08 1.19
C ARG A 72 10.00 14.44 -0.20
N ILE A 73 9.08 13.52 -0.47
CA ILE A 73 8.93 12.93 -1.80
C ILE A 73 8.47 13.97 -2.81
N ALA A 74 7.49 14.80 -2.42
CA ALA A 74 6.98 15.88 -3.27
C ALA A 74 8.06 16.91 -3.60
N GLU A 75 8.87 17.33 -2.62
CA GLU A 75 9.99 18.25 -2.82
C GLU A 75 10.96 17.73 -3.90
N LYS A 76 11.43 16.49 -3.74
CA LYS A 76 12.33 15.86 -4.72
C LYS A 76 11.72 15.74 -6.12
N ARG A 77 10.42 15.47 -6.21
CA ARG A 77 9.73 15.40 -7.50
C ARG A 77 9.58 16.79 -8.12
N PHE A 78 9.26 17.80 -7.32
CA PHE A 78 9.09 19.17 -7.78
C PHE A 78 10.37 19.77 -8.36
N GLU A 79 11.53 19.41 -7.80
CA GLU A 79 12.84 19.82 -8.36
C GLU A 79 13.07 19.27 -9.76
N ASN A 80 12.55 18.07 -10.05
CA ASN A 80 12.73 17.38 -11.32
C ASN A 80 11.61 17.66 -12.35
N GLU A 81 10.39 17.90 -11.87
CA GLU A 81 9.19 18.09 -12.68
C GLU A 81 8.70 19.55 -12.57
N LYS A 82 9.18 20.41 -13.46
CA LYS A 82 8.91 21.87 -13.41
C LYS A 82 7.46 22.31 -13.65
N LYS A 83 6.53 21.41 -13.92
CA LYS A 83 5.11 21.73 -14.14
C LYS A 83 4.21 20.69 -13.50
N ILE A 84 3.43 21.08 -12.51
CA ILE A 84 2.31 20.32 -11.99
C ILE A 84 1.06 20.80 -12.73
N ASN A 85 0.44 19.90 -13.47
CA ASN A 85 -0.89 20.15 -14.05
C ASN A 85 -1.93 19.81 -13.00
N LEU A 86 -2.63 20.81 -12.48
CA LEU A 86 -3.67 20.63 -11.47
C LEU A 86 -4.87 19.82 -11.99
N ASP A 87 -5.10 19.82 -13.30
CA ASP A 87 -6.16 19.03 -13.94
C ASP A 87 -5.89 17.53 -13.93
N GLU A 88 -4.63 17.13 -13.71
CA GLU A 88 -4.20 15.73 -13.57
C GLU A 88 -4.21 15.24 -12.12
N LEU A 89 -4.59 16.10 -11.17
CA LEU A 89 -4.69 15.78 -9.76
C LEU A 89 -5.87 14.85 -9.52
N ASN A 90 -5.59 13.55 -9.47
CA ASN A 90 -6.60 12.52 -9.34
C ASN A 90 -6.49 11.81 -7.98
N ILE A 91 -7.59 11.74 -7.24
CA ILE A 91 -7.66 10.91 -6.03
C ILE A 91 -7.76 9.46 -6.45
N LYS A 92 -6.74 8.67 -6.14
CA LYS A 92 -6.72 7.25 -6.45
C LYS A 92 -7.45 6.45 -5.38
N TYR A 93 -8.68 6.06 -5.66
CA TYR A 93 -9.42 5.12 -4.82
C TYR A 93 -9.01 3.69 -5.14
N VAL A 94 -8.33 3.02 -4.22
CA VAL A 94 -7.89 1.62 -4.37
C VAL A 94 -9.04 0.64 -4.12
N ARG A 95 -9.99 1.03 -3.26
CA ARG A 95 -11.20 0.26 -2.97
C ARG A 95 -12.41 0.96 -3.60
N LYS A 96 -13.27 0.18 -4.23
CA LYS A 96 -14.57 0.68 -4.72
C LYS A 96 -15.42 1.15 -3.55
N SER A 97 -16.20 2.21 -3.79
CA SER A 97 -17.16 2.69 -2.79
C SER A 97 -18.24 1.63 -2.50
N GLU A 98 -18.84 1.69 -1.33
CA GLU A 98 -19.95 0.78 -1.00
C GLU A 98 -21.13 0.93 -1.97
N ALA A 99 -21.35 2.13 -2.51
CA ALA A 99 -22.38 2.40 -3.50
C ALA A 99 -22.11 1.63 -4.81
N GLU A 100 -20.86 1.60 -5.28
CA GLU A 100 -20.48 0.84 -6.49
C GLU A 100 -20.57 -0.67 -6.26
N LEU A 101 -20.25 -1.15 -5.06
CA LEU A 101 -20.38 -2.56 -4.72
C LEU A 101 -21.85 -2.98 -4.71
N LYS A 102 -22.73 -2.22 -4.06
CA LYS A 102 -24.19 -2.48 -4.00
C LYS A 102 -24.86 -2.37 -5.37
N PHE A 103 -24.36 -1.47 -6.23
CA PHE A 103 -24.90 -1.34 -7.59
C PHE A 103 -24.61 -2.59 -8.43
N LYS A 104 -23.39 -3.12 -8.35
CA LYS A 104 -23.00 -4.35 -9.04
C LYS A 104 -23.74 -5.60 -8.54
N GLU A 105 -23.99 -5.70 -7.23
CA GLU A 105 -24.79 -6.78 -6.66
C GLU A 105 -26.24 -6.78 -7.20
N LYS A 106 -26.84 -5.59 -7.36
CA LYS A 106 -28.18 -5.45 -7.95
C LYS A 106 -28.22 -5.78 -9.44
N GLU A 107 -27.17 -5.51 -10.19
CA GLU A 107 -27.09 -5.91 -11.61
C GLU A 107 -26.91 -7.42 -11.78
N SER A 108 -26.06 -8.05 -10.97
CA SER A 108 -25.84 -9.51 -11.01
C SER A 108 -27.03 -10.33 -10.49
N SER A 109 -27.95 -9.73 -9.73
CA SER A 109 -29.19 -10.38 -9.24
C SER A 109 -30.37 -10.28 -10.22
N LYS A 110 -30.19 -9.66 -11.40
CA LYS A 110 -31.25 -9.51 -12.42
C LYS A 110 -31.18 -10.54 -13.55
N TYR A 111 -30.26 -11.47 -13.47
CA TYR A 111 -30.11 -12.61 -14.38
C TYR A 111 -30.09 -13.91 -13.55
#